data_768eea461dad81e18ad05b36ab9219d9
#
_entry.id   768eea461dad81e18ad05b36ab9219d9
#
_cell.length_a   1.000
_cell.length_b   1.000
_cell.length_c   1.000
_cell.angle_alpha   90.00
_cell.angle_beta   90.00
_cell.angle_gamma   90.00
#
_symmetry.space_group_name_H-M   'P 1'
#
loop_
_entity.id
_entity.type
_entity.pdbx_description
1 polymer ?
#
loop_
_entity_poly.entity_id
_entity_poly.type
_entity_poly.pdbx_seq_one_letter_code
_entity_poly.pdbx_strand_id
1 'polypeptide(L)'
;NMFASAAVSVIAGRLAHYMIGYLIHGLNAFFDWNILLNKEGGPNHVGNYCDAPFLFDEERKELLQRMSADYYWHFAHFIQPGAVRLGFSRYTDEIDVTAWENPDGRIVLILLNRGEEAVPVHIRISGKETEIVLSAHSIVSGVIIRE
;
A
#
# COMPACT_ATOMS: atom_id res chain seq x y z
N ASN A 1 7.40 11.63 18.88
CA ASN A 1 7.16 10.32 19.48
C ASN A 1 7.54 9.21 18.49
N MET A 2 8.86 8.92 18.41
CA MET A 2 9.46 7.99 17.43
C MET A 2 8.87 6.57 17.51
N PHE A 3 8.53 6.09 18.70
CA PHE A 3 7.93 4.75 18.89
C PHE A 3 6.48 4.63 18.37
N ALA A 4 5.68 5.69 18.49
CA ALA A 4 4.32 5.69 17.93
C ALA A 4 4.34 5.70 16.39
N SER A 5 5.29 6.40 15.79
CA SER A 5 5.49 6.44 14.33
C SER A 5 5.91 5.07 13.77
N ALA A 6 6.86 4.38 14.43
CA ALA A 6 7.29 3.04 14.02
C ALA A 6 6.16 1.99 14.11
N ALA A 7 5.35 2.03 15.18
CA ALA A 7 4.20 1.11 15.30
C ALA A 7 3.15 1.34 14.18
N VAL A 8 2.91 2.59 13.80
CA VAL A 8 1.95 2.94 12.73
C VAL A 8 2.45 2.49 11.36
N SER A 9 3.76 2.63 11.07
CA SER A 9 4.32 2.15 9.80
C SER A 9 4.27 0.63 9.67
N VAL A 10 4.48 -0.10 10.76
CA VAL A 10 4.37 -1.56 10.78
C VAL A 10 2.94 -2.02 10.50
N ILE A 11 1.92 -1.35 11.08
CA ILE A 11 0.51 -1.68 10.83
C ILE A 11 0.13 -1.41 9.38
N ALA A 12 0.48 -0.25 8.84
CA ALA A 12 0.22 0.10 7.45
C ALA A 12 0.96 -0.84 6.48
N GLY A 13 2.21 -1.21 6.79
CA GLY A 13 2.99 -2.18 6.04
C GLY A 13 2.34 -3.57 6.02
N ARG A 14 1.77 -4.04 7.13
CA ARG A 14 1.01 -5.30 7.19
C ARG A 14 -0.22 -5.26 6.28
N LEU A 15 -0.96 -4.17 6.30
CA LEU A 15 -2.13 -3.98 5.43
C LEU A 15 -1.73 -4.11 3.96
N ALA A 16 -0.71 -3.37 3.51
CA ALA A 16 -0.23 -3.42 2.14
C ALA A 16 0.30 -4.82 1.76
N HIS A 17 0.98 -5.50 2.68
CA HIS A 17 1.43 -6.88 2.50
C HIS A 17 0.26 -7.82 2.22
N TYR A 18 -0.81 -7.75 3.01
CA TYR A 18 -2.01 -8.56 2.78
C TYR A 18 -2.68 -8.20 1.45
N MET A 19 -2.82 -6.90 1.13
CA MET A 19 -3.40 -6.47 -0.14
C MET A 19 -2.60 -7.02 -1.33
N ILE A 20 -1.27 -6.88 -1.32
CA ILE A 20 -0.40 -7.44 -2.37
C ILE A 20 -0.58 -8.96 -2.43
N GLY A 21 -0.53 -9.63 -1.29
CA GLY A 21 -0.70 -11.08 -1.19
C GLY A 21 -2.02 -11.56 -1.80
N TYR A 22 -3.13 -10.93 -1.46
CA TYR A 22 -4.44 -11.28 -2.01
C TYR A 22 -4.54 -11.00 -3.51
N LEU A 23 -4.06 -9.84 -3.96
CA LEU A 23 -4.09 -9.44 -5.37
C LEU A 23 -3.28 -10.38 -6.26
N ILE A 24 -2.09 -10.82 -5.83
CA ILE A 24 -1.28 -11.78 -6.61
C ILE A 24 -1.89 -13.19 -6.64
N HIS A 25 -2.77 -13.52 -5.70
CA HIS A 25 -3.50 -14.79 -5.66
C HIS A 25 -4.90 -14.72 -6.28
N GLY A 26 -5.22 -13.62 -6.99
CA GLY A 26 -6.42 -13.52 -7.82
C GLY A 26 -7.58 -12.79 -7.20
N LEU A 27 -7.42 -12.17 -6.05
CA LEU A 27 -8.42 -11.25 -5.52
C LEU A 27 -8.55 -10.05 -6.48
N ASN A 28 -9.78 -9.66 -6.82
CA ASN A 28 -10.07 -8.55 -7.73
C ASN A 28 -10.85 -7.41 -7.08
N ALA A 29 -11.13 -7.52 -5.78
CA ALA A 29 -11.71 -6.47 -4.97
C ALA A 29 -11.25 -6.61 -3.53
N PHE A 30 -11.05 -5.50 -2.84
CA PHE A 30 -10.70 -5.44 -1.44
C PHE A 30 -11.66 -4.48 -0.73
N PHE A 31 -12.26 -4.94 0.36
CA PHE A 31 -13.17 -4.16 1.19
C PHE A 31 -12.60 -4.12 2.60
N ASP A 32 -12.47 -2.92 3.14
CA ASP A 32 -12.12 -2.73 4.54
C ASP A 32 -13.31 -2.18 5.33
N TRP A 33 -13.18 -2.14 6.67
CA TRP A 33 -14.33 -1.91 7.54
C TRP A 33 -14.78 -0.45 7.53
N ASN A 34 -14.04 0.45 8.17
CA ASN A 34 -14.42 1.85 8.27
C ASN A 34 -13.41 2.76 7.60
N ILE A 35 -13.88 3.73 6.84
CA ILE A 35 -13.02 4.77 6.26
C ILE A 35 -12.73 5.89 7.25
N LEU A 36 -13.67 6.16 8.17
CA LEU A 36 -13.60 7.25 9.13
C LEU A 36 -14.16 6.82 10.49
N LEU A 37 -13.41 7.09 11.54
CA LEU A 37 -13.81 6.90 12.93
C LEU A 37 -13.44 8.13 13.76
N ASN A 38 -13.90 8.20 15.03
CA ASN A 38 -13.37 9.17 15.97
C ASN A 38 -11.99 8.75 16.49
N LYS A 39 -11.33 9.60 17.25
CA LYS A 39 -9.96 9.34 17.77
C LYS A 39 -9.85 8.08 18.63
N GLU A 40 -10.91 7.70 19.30
CA GLU A 40 -11.01 6.51 20.14
C GLU A 40 -11.24 5.23 19.32
N GLY A 41 -11.50 5.34 18.00
CA GLY A 41 -11.80 4.19 17.15
C GLY A 41 -13.28 3.79 17.14
N GLY A 42 -14.17 4.72 17.42
CA GLY A 42 -15.63 4.58 17.43
C GLY A 42 -16.33 5.51 16.42
N PRO A 43 -17.67 5.60 16.47
CA PRO A 43 -18.56 4.95 17.44
C PRO A 43 -18.69 3.44 17.23
N ASN A 44 -18.97 2.73 18.31
CA ASN A 44 -19.29 1.31 18.28
C ASN A 44 -20.30 0.96 19.40
N HIS A 45 -20.95 -0.20 19.28
CA HIS A 45 -22.00 -0.62 20.21
C HIS A 45 -21.60 -1.78 21.15
N VAL A 46 -20.37 -2.33 21.00
CA VAL A 46 -19.90 -3.49 21.76
C VAL A 46 -18.51 -3.30 22.37
N GLY A 47 -17.99 -2.06 22.40
CA GLY A 47 -16.64 -1.78 22.91
C GLY A 47 -15.50 -2.26 22.00
N ASN A 48 -15.79 -2.58 20.75
CA ASN A 48 -14.80 -2.99 19.76
C ASN A 48 -14.25 -1.77 19.02
N TYR A 49 -13.19 -1.19 19.57
CA TYR A 49 -12.52 -0.04 18.97
C TYR A 49 -11.60 -0.47 17.82
N CYS A 50 -11.68 0.25 16.70
CA CYS A 50 -10.94 -0.05 15.48
C CYS A 50 -10.06 1.12 15.07
N ASP A 51 -9.11 0.86 14.17
CA ASP A 51 -8.40 1.90 13.43
C ASP A 51 -9.10 2.15 12.08
N ALA A 52 -8.88 3.33 11.51
CA ALA A 52 -9.41 3.71 10.20
C ALA A 52 -8.38 4.57 9.46
N PRO A 53 -8.44 4.64 8.12
CA PRO A 53 -7.57 5.51 7.32
C PRO A 53 -7.68 6.98 7.70
N PHE A 54 -8.84 7.41 8.21
CA PHE A 54 -9.07 8.76 8.70
C PHE A 54 -9.70 8.72 10.10
N LEU A 55 -9.23 9.62 10.97
CA LEU A 55 -9.82 9.83 12.28
C LEU A 55 -10.31 11.27 12.40
N PHE A 56 -11.45 11.47 13.01
CA PHE A 56 -11.98 12.80 13.32
C PHE A 56 -11.65 13.18 14.76
N ASP A 57 -10.94 14.29 14.93
CA ASP A 57 -10.70 14.91 16.21
C ASP A 57 -11.88 15.84 16.55
N GLU A 58 -12.75 15.41 17.44
CA GLU A 58 -13.96 16.16 17.82
C GLU A 58 -13.64 17.45 18.58
N GLU A 59 -12.52 17.50 19.30
CA GLU A 59 -12.11 18.68 20.06
C GLU A 59 -11.56 19.77 19.15
N ARG A 60 -10.68 19.37 18.20
CA ARG A 60 -10.02 20.29 17.27
C ARG A 60 -10.82 20.56 16.01
N LYS A 61 -11.86 19.77 15.75
CA LYS A 61 -12.64 19.79 14.51
C LYS A 61 -11.77 19.52 13.26
N GLU A 62 -10.82 18.61 13.38
CA GLU A 62 -9.83 18.29 12.35
C GLU A 62 -9.97 16.84 11.89
N LEU A 63 -9.71 16.63 10.60
CA LEU A 63 -9.56 15.31 10.03
C LEU A 63 -8.07 14.91 10.09
N LEU A 64 -7.78 13.81 10.76
CA LEU A 64 -6.44 13.25 10.89
C LEU A 64 -6.29 12.11 9.88
N GLN A 65 -5.41 12.30 8.91
CA GLN A 65 -5.02 11.24 7.99
C GLN A 65 -4.04 10.30 8.67
N ARG A 66 -4.28 9.01 8.53
CA ARG A 66 -3.41 7.94 9.03
C ARG A 66 -2.53 7.42 7.89
N MET A 67 -1.39 6.83 8.24
CA MET A 67 -0.49 6.22 7.26
C MET A 67 -1.17 5.12 6.41
N SER A 68 -2.16 4.42 6.96
CA SER A 68 -2.96 3.46 6.21
C SER A 68 -3.68 4.08 5.01
N ALA A 69 -4.12 5.35 5.11
CA ALA A 69 -4.70 6.08 3.98
C ALA A 69 -3.69 6.25 2.83
N ASP A 70 -2.43 6.57 3.15
CA ASP A 70 -1.37 6.71 2.16
C ASP A 70 -1.11 5.38 1.46
N TYR A 71 -1.09 4.27 2.21
CA TYR A 71 -0.90 2.94 1.64
C TYR A 71 -2.07 2.50 0.75
N TYR A 72 -3.33 2.74 1.17
CA TYR A 72 -4.50 2.51 0.31
C TYR A 72 -4.44 3.32 -0.98
N TRP A 73 -3.97 4.57 -0.88
CA TRP A 73 -3.86 5.45 -2.04
C TRP A 73 -2.99 4.86 -3.15
N HIS A 74 -1.88 4.18 -2.82
CA HIS A 74 -1.04 3.50 -3.80
C HIS A 74 -1.83 2.51 -4.67
N PHE A 75 -2.73 1.75 -4.07
CA PHE A 75 -3.56 0.78 -4.82
C PHE A 75 -4.70 1.49 -5.57
N ALA A 76 -5.47 2.30 -4.87
CA ALA A 76 -6.68 2.91 -5.40
C ALA A 76 -6.40 3.96 -6.50
N HIS A 77 -5.26 4.64 -6.43
CA HIS A 77 -4.90 5.68 -7.40
C HIS A 77 -4.21 5.10 -8.65
N PHE A 78 -3.31 4.15 -8.46
CA PHE A 78 -2.47 3.67 -9.55
C PHE A 78 -3.08 2.50 -10.33
N ILE A 79 -3.78 1.58 -9.66
CA ILE A 79 -4.44 0.45 -10.32
C ILE A 79 -5.87 0.87 -10.71
N GLN A 80 -6.10 1.04 -12.02
CA GLN A 80 -7.39 1.49 -12.52
C GLN A 80 -8.41 0.33 -12.61
N PRO A 81 -9.70 0.62 -12.53
CA PRO A 81 -10.72 -0.37 -12.87
C PRO A 81 -10.49 -0.94 -14.27
N GLY A 82 -10.51 -2.27 -14.40
CA GLY A 82 -10.20 -2.96 -15.64
C GLY A 82 -8.71 -3.26 -15.86
N ALA A 83 -7.84 -2.90 -14.91
CA ALA A 83 -6.44 -3.28 -14.98
C ALA A 83 -6.26 -4.80 -14.93
N VAL A 84 -5.30 -5.30 -15.69
CA VAL A 84 -4.96 -6.72 -15.76
C VAL A 84 -3.67 -6.99 -14.99
N ARG A 85 -3.70 -7.95 -14.08
CA ARG A 85 -2.51 -8.34 -13.33
C ARG A 85 -1.46 -8.99 -14.25
N LEU A 86 -0.24 -8.52 -14.15
CA LEU A 86 0.91 -9.08 -14.86
C LEU A 86 1.64 -10.12 -14.00
N GLY A 87 2.12 -11.17 -14.63
CA GLY A 87 3.07 -12.09 -14.02
C GLY A 87 4.44 -11.43 -13.88
N PHE A 88 5.15 -11.77 -12.82
CA PHE A 88 6.52 -11.31 -12.58
C PHE A 88 7.35 -12.40 -11.90
N SER A 89 8.67 -12.29 -12.00
CA SER A 89 9.62 -13.09 -11.23
C SER A 89 10.25 -12.24 -10.13
N ARG A 90 10.40 -12.83 -8.96
CA ARG A 90 11.02 -12.21 -7.78
C ARG A 90 12.06 -13.15 -7.22
N TYR A 91 13.23 -12.63 -6.87
CA TYR A 91 14.37 -13.40 -6.37
C TYR A 91 14.66 -13.18 -4.89
N THR A 92 13.81 -12.42 -4.19
CA THR A 92 13.90 -12.17 -2.75
C THR A 92 12.51 -12.12 -2.13
N ASP A 93 12.39 -12.49 -0.86
CA ASP A 93 11.16 -12.36 -0.07
C ASP A 93 11.15 -11.08 0.79
N GLU A 94 12.18 -10.26 0.71
CA GLU A 94 12.29 -9.00 1.45
C GLU A 94 11.34 -7.93 0.93
N ILE A 95 11.03 -7.97 -0.38
CA ILE A 95 10.17 -6.99 -1.06
C ILE A 95 8.90 -7.67 -1.55
N ASP A 96 7.76 -7.14 -1.16
CA ASP A 96 6.48 -7.54 -1.77
C ASP A 96 6.25 -6.73 -3.05
N VAL A 97 5.70 -7.40 -4.07
CA VAL A 97 5.51 -6.81 -5.41
C VAL A 97 4.14 -7.17 -5.94
N THR A 98 3.50 -6.23 -6.63
CA THR A 98 2.40 -6.52 -7.56
C THR A 98 2.56 -5.66 -8.81
N ALA A 99 2.19 -6.22 -9.97
CA ALA A 99 2.36 -5.59 -11.28
C ALA A 99 1.04 -5.65 -12.07
N TRP A 100 0.68 -4.54 -12.70
CA TRP A 100 -0.60 -4.38 -13.39
C TRP A 100 -0.44 -3.63 -14.70
N GLU A 101 -1.21 -3.99 -15.70
CA GLU A 101 -1.39 -3.19 -16.91
C GLU A 101 -2.76 -2.52 -16.87
N ASN A 102 -2.76 -1.20 -16.84
CA ASN A 102 -3.98 -0.40 -16.88
C ASN A 102 -4.61 -0.41 -18.29
N PRO A 103 -5.91 -0.07 -18.42
CA PRO A 103 -6.59 -0.02 -19.71
C PRO A 103 -5.95 0.93 -20.73
N ASP A 104 -5.18 1.91 -20.28
CA ASP A 104 -4.42 2.85 -21.11
C ASP A 104 -3.03 2.32 -21.54
N GLY A 105 -2.71 1.07 -21.21
CA GLY A 105 -1.45 0.41 -21.55
C GLY A 105 -0.27 0.75 -20.63
N ARG A 106 -0.43 1.62 -19.64
CA ARG A 106 0.59 1.89 -18.63
C ARG A 106 0.76 0.70 -17.71
N ILE A 107 2.02 0.37 -17.40
CA ILE A 107 2.33 -0.65 -16.40
C ILE A 107 2.53 0.03 -15.05
N VAL A 108 1.84 -0.49 -14.05
CA VAL A 108 1.95 -0.07 -12.66
C VAL A 108 2.66 -1.15 -11.85
N LEU A 109 3.66 -0.75 -11.09
CA LEU A 109 4.33 -1.59 -10.10
C LEU A 109 4.06 -0.99 -8.71
N ILE A 110 3.66 -1.83 -7.77
CA ILE A 110 3.62 -1.47 -6.35
C ILE A 110 4.62 -2.36 -5.63
N LEU A 111 5.56 -1.72 -4.95
CA LEU A 111 6.67 -2.33 -4.24
C LEU A 111 6.59 -1.95 -2.78
N LEU A 112 6.73 -2.93 -1.89
CA LEU A 112 6.68 -2.72 -0.44
C LEU A 112 7.92 -3.32 0.20
N ASN A 113 8.70 -2.48 0.89
CA ASN A 113 9.76 -2.90 1.80
C ASN A 113 9.25 -2.89 3.23
N ARG A 114 9.13 -4.07 3.85
CA ARG A 114 8.74 -4.24 5.26
C ARG A 114 9.92 -4.33 6.22
N GLY A 115 11.14 -4.42 5.65
CA GLY A 115 12.38 -4.56 6.40
C GLY A 115 12.82 -3.27 7.08
N GLU A 116 13.78 -3.43 7.97
CA GLU A 116 14.43 -2.35 8.75
C GLU A 116 15.52 -1.62 7.95
N GLU A 117 15.92 -2.16 6.81
CA GLU A 117 17.01 -1.64 5.99
C GLU A 117 16.48 -1.16 4.64
N ALA A 118 17.19 -0.20 4.04
CA ALA A 118 16.94 0.21 2.67
C ALA A 118 17.45 -0.87 1.69
N VAL A 119 16.66 -1.20 0.68
CA VAL A 119 16.98 -2.28 -0.28
C VAL A 119 17.06 -1.71 -1.69
N PRO A 120 18.17 -1.92 -2.41
CA PRO A 120 18.25 -1.63 -3.85
C PRO A 120 17.43 -2.67 -4.62
N VAL A 121 16.61 -2.21 -5.55
CA VAL A 121 15.73 -3.06 -6.36
C VAL A 121 15.99 -2.80 -7.83
N HIS A 122 16.41 -3.84 -8.55
CA HIS A 122 16.57 -3.82 -10.01
C HIS A 122 15.29 -4.30 -10.67
N ILE A 123 14.70 -3.44 -11.49
CA ILE A 123 13.46 -3.71 -12.21
C ILE A 123 13.82 -3.88 -13.70
N ARG A 124 13.43 -5.03 -14.27
CA ARG A 124 13.60 -5.32 -15.70
C ARG A 124 12.24 -5.53 -16.35
N ILE A 125 11.94 -4.75 -17.40
CA ILE A 125 10.71 -4.86 -18.17
C ILE A 125 11.03 -4.69 -19.65
N SER A 126 10.65 -5.67 -20.47
CA SER A 126 10.82 -5.63 -21.94
C SER A 126 12.26 -5.31 -22.37
N GLY A 127 13.27 -5.83 -21.67
CA GLY A 127 14.69 -5.61 -21.95
C GLY A 127 15.25 -4.26 -21.48
N LYS A 128 14.43 -3.36 -20.95
CA LYS A 128 14.86 -2.13 -20.27
C LYS A 128 15.04 -2.40 -18.78
N GLU A 129 15.99 -1.73 -18.16
CA GLU A 129 16.33 -1.90 -16.74
C GLU A 129 16.35 -0.55 -16.05
N THR A 130 15.93 -0.55 -14.78
CA THR A 130 16.09 0.59 -13.88
C THR A 130 16.39 0.10 -12.48
N GLU A 131 17.02 0.94 -11.68
CA GLU A 131 17.30 0.70 -10.28
C GLU A 131 16.62 1.77 -9.44
N ILE A 132 16.04 1.33 -8.34
CA ILE A 132 15.50 2.22 -7.30
C ILE A 132 15.97 1.71 -5.93
N VAL A 133 16.00 2.58 -4.95
CA VAL A 133 16.24 2.20 -3.56
C VAL A 133 14.94 2.36 -2.78
N LEU A 134 14.45 1.28 -2.22
CA LEU A 134 13.31 1.29 -1.32
C LEU A 134 13.80 1.51 0.11
N SER A 135 13.40 2.62 0.72
CA SER A 135 13.70 2.87 2.13
C SER A 135 13.08 1.80 3.03
N ALA A 136 13.60 1.65 4.25
CA ALA A 136 12.96 0.83 5.27
C ALA A 136 11.50 1.23 5.47
N HIS A 137 10.61 0.26 5.70
CA HIS A 137 9.18 0.47 5.97
C HIS A 137 8.48 1.39 4.95
N SER A 138 8.76 1.20 3.66
CA SER A 138 8.22 2.07 2.60
C SER A 138 7.43 1.32 1.55
N ILE A 139 6.44 2.02 0.97
CA ILE A 139 5.71 1.61 -0.22
C ILE A 139 6.00 2.59 -1.36
N VAL A 140 6.21 2.06 -2.55
CA VAL A 140 6.49 2.86 -3.75
C VAL A 140 5.63 2.36 -4.90
N SER A 141 5.03 3.28 -5.66
CA SER A 141 4.39 2.98 -6.94
C SER A 141 5.22 3.53 -8.09
N GLY A 142 5.53 2.68 -9.05
CA GLY A 142 6.17 3.05 -10.32
C GLY A 142 5.17 2.95 -11.48
N VAL A 143 5.19 3.93 -12.38
CA VAL A 143 4.41 3.90 -13.62
C VAL A 143 5.36 3.88 -14.80
N ILE A 144 5.20 2.88 -15.67
CA ILE A 144 6.03 2.68 -16.85
C ILE A 144 5.16 2.92 -18.08
N ILE A 145 5.59 3.84 -18.91
CA ILE A 145 4.96 4.15 -20.19
C ILE A 145 5.69 3.36 -21.28
N ARG A 146 4.95 2.55 -22.03
CA ARG A 146 5.49 1.88 -23.21
C ARG A 146 5.52 2.90 -24.36
N GLU A 147 6.69 3.14 -24.90
CA GLU A 147 6.87 3.88 -26.15
C GLU A 147 6.55 3.00 -27.36
#